data_8ef1ab4d8efd62adb33b926e7b607954
#
_entry.id   8ef1ab4d8efd62adb33b926e7b607954
#
_cell.length_a   1.000
_cell.length_b   1.000
_cell.length_c   1.000
_cell.angle_alpha   90.00
_cell.angle_beta   90.00
_cell.angle_gamma   90.00
#
_symmetry.space_group_name_H-M   'P 1'
#
loop_
_entity.id
_entity.type
_entity.pdbx_description
1 polymer ?
#
loop_
_entity_poly.entity_id
_entity_poly.type
_entity_poly.pdbx_seq_one_letter_code
_entity_poly.pdbx_strand_id
1 'polypeptide(L)'
;ARKSRSLTLKHGWVIPVRRVFEILALSVVYASTIFVTSFMMLSIINNMMGIRTLKGYLPILCAAIAGVVGYITFVQAELMNAKTIASLLPFFVVSGVSIAGLTSDDPYWYNNNFSQLGDRTTFAARMFNSTLTLAGICIVIISYFAVSELITTYRLQLQYLDSNAINETPKHFRTRILLLSIMLTLAGIAFVAIGM
;
A
#
# COMPACT_ATOMS: atom_id res chain seq x y z
N ALA A 1 -30.11 10.05 -20.84
CA ALA A 1 -28.80 10.74 -20.98
C ALA A 1 -28.72 12.14 -20.31
N ARG A 2 -29.80 12.66 -19.73
CA ARG A 2 -29.87 14.06 -19.22
C ARG A 2 -29.75 14.20 -17.69
N LYS A 3 -29.81 13.12 -16.91
CA LYS A 3 -29.77 13.17 -15.43
C LYS A 3 -28.39 12.95 -14.81
N SER A 4 -27.40 12.47 -15.59
CA SER A 4 -26.03 12.27 -15.10
C SER A 4 -25.22 13.56 -14.95
N ARG A 5 -25.62 14.64 -15.64
CA ARG A 5 -24.89 15.94 -15.60
C ARG A 5 -25.13 16.78 -14.35
N SER A 6 -26.18 16.53 -13.58
CA SER A 6 -26.51 17.38 -12.44
C SER A 6 -25.80 16.99 -11.14
N LEU A 7 -25.24 15.79 -11.04
CA LEU A 7 -24.49 15.34 -9.86
C LEU A 7 -23.00 15.75 -9.88
N THR A 8 -22.46 16.09 -11.06
CA THR A 8 -21.06 16.48 -11.23
C THR A 8 -20.81 17.97 -10.97
N LEU A 9 -21.85 18.79 -10.95
CA LEU A 9 -21.72 20.27 -10.88
C LEU A 9 -21.64 20.87 -9.47
N LYS A 10 -21.92 20.11 -8.39
CA LYS A 10 -21.90 20.65 -7.03
C LYS A 10 -20.59 20.47 -6.24
N HIS A 11 -19.57 19.79 -6.80
CA HIS A 11 -18.31 19.52 -6.08
C HIS A 11 -17.06 19.77 -6.95
N GLY A 12 -17.03 20.89 -7.68
CA GLY A 12 -16.00 21.19 -8.68
C GLY A 12 -14.54 21.16 -8.19
N TRP A 13 -14.26 21.43 -6.92
CA TRP A 13 -12.90 21.48 -6.37
C TRP A 13 -12.50 20.23 -5.57
N VAL A 14 -13.45 19.52 -4.98
CA VAL A 14 -13.18 18.37 -4.11
C VAL A 14 -12.68 17.18 -4.93
N ILE A 15 -13.18 17.00 -6.15
CA ILE A 15 -12.79 15.87 -7.03
C ILE A 15 -11.32 15.94 -7.45
N PRO A 16 -10.78 17.06 -7.99
CA PRO A 16 -9.38 17.14 -8.35
C PRO A 16 -8.44 17.05 -7.15
N VAL A 17 -8.78 17.68 -6.02
CA VAL A 17 -8.00 17.61 -4.79
C VAL A 17 -7.92 16.18 -4.27
N ARG A 18 -9.04 15.47 -4.21
CA ARG A 18 -9.08 14.05 -3.86
C ARG A 18 -8.18 13.23 -4.76
N ARG A 19 -8.24 13.43 -6.08
CA ARG A 19 -7.43 12.68 -7.06
C ARG A 19 -5.93 12.93 -6.89
N VAL A 20 -5.54 14.15 -6.54
CA VAL A 20 -4.14 14.48 -6.22
C VAL A 20 -3.68 13.73 -4.97
N PHE A 21 -4.46 13.71 -3.90
CA PHE A 21 -4.13 12.94 -2.71
C PHE A 21 -4.07 11.43 -2.98
N GLU A 22 -4.98 10.92 -3.80
CA GLU A 22 -4.94 9.51 -4.27
C GLU A 22 -3.61 9.20 -4.95
N ILE A 23 -3.25 9.99 -5.95
CA ILE A 23 -2.02 9.79 -6.72
C ILE A 23 -0.77 9.89 -5.82
N LEU A 24 -0.72 10.89 -4.93
CA LEU A 24 0.39 11.06 -4.00
C LEU A 24 0.52 9.86 -3.05
N ALA A 25 -0.57 9.44 -2.44
CA ALA A 25 -0.58 8.29 -1.54
C ALA A 25 -0.13 7.01 -2.26
N LEU A 26 -0.66 6.76 -3.46
CA LEU A 26 -0.29 5.64 -4.30
C LEU A 26 1.19 5.67 -4.68
N SER A 27 1.69 6.85 -5.06
CA SER A 27 3.10 7.04 -5.43
C SER A 27 4.04 6.77 -4.26
N VAL A 28 3.70 7.23 -3.06
CA VAL A 28 4.50 6.98 -1.85
C VAL A 28 4.56 5.49 -1.53
N VAL A 29 3.41 4.79 -1.56
CA VAL A 29 3.35 3.35 -1.30
C VAL A 29 4.17 2.58 -2.33
N TYR A 30 3.98 2.88 -3.61
CA TYR A 30 4.68 2.22 -4.70
C TYR A 30 6.19 2.44 -4.61
N ALA A 31 6.61 3.70 -4.43
CA ALA A 31 8.03 4.05 -4.28
C ALA A 31 8.65 3.36 -3.06
N SER A 32 7.95 3.32 -1.92
CA SER A 32 8.41 2.64 -0.72
C SER A 32 8.56 1.13 -0.94
N THR A 33 7.60 0.51 -1.61
CA THR A 33 7.65 -0.93 -1.93
C THR A 33 8.85 -1.26 -2.81
N ILE A 34 9.07 -0.47 -3.87
CA ILE A 34 10.21 -0.65 -4.77
C ILE A 34 11.53 -0.43 -4.05
N PHE A 35 11.62 0.62 -3.23
CA PHE A 35 12.83 0.91 -2.45
C PHE A 35 13.19 -0.26 -1.54
N VAL A 36 12.23 -0.73 -0.75
CA VAL A 36 12.43 -1.81 0.21
C VAL A 36 12.78 -3.13 -0.49
N THR A 37 12.07 -3.50 -1.57
CA THR A 37 12.35 -4.72 -2.33
C THR A 37 13.70 -4.67 -3.04
N SER A 38 14.07 -3.52 -3.62
CA SER A 38 15.38 -3.32 -4.27
C SER A 38 16.52 -3.39 -3.26
N PHE A 39 16.35 -2.78 -2.09
CA PHE A 39 17.33 -2.86 -1.01
C PHE A 39 17.51 -4.30 -0.52
N MET A 40 16.43 -5.05 -0.32
CA MET A 40 16.47 -6.47 0.04
C MET A 40 17.22 -7.28 -1.01
N MET A 41 16.91 -7.08 -2.30
CA MET A 41 17.56 -7.78 -3.40
C MET A 41 19.08 -7.49 -3.42
N LEU A 42 19.47 -6.24 -3.30
CA LEU A 42 20.89 -5.86 -3.25
C LEU A 42 21.59 -6.43 -2.00
N SER A 43 20.93 -6.48 -0.86
CA SER A 43 21.45 -7.08 0.36
C SER A 43 21.71 -8.58 0.21
N ILE A 44 20.77 -9.30 -0.41
CA ILE A 44 20.94 -10.73 -0.71
C ILE A 44 22.12 -10.95 -1.66
N ILE A 45 22.21 -10.18 -2.74
CA ILE A 45 23.32 -10.24 -3.70
C ILE A 45 24.65 -9.97 -3.01
N ASN A 46 24.70 -8.96 -2.13
CA ASN A 46 25.89 -8.64 -1.36
C ASN A 46 26.35 -9.80 -0.47
N ASN A 47 25.41 -10.48 0.19
CA ASN A 47 25.72 -11.63 1.03
C ASN A 47 26.23 -12.84 0.20
N MET A 48 25.76 -13.01 -1.04
CA MET A 48 26.16 -14.10 -1.91
C MET A 48 27.54 -13.84 -2.59
N MET A 49 27.76 -12.62 -3.09
CA MET A 49 28.93 -12.28 -3.91
C MET A 49 30.07 -11.60 -3.13
N GLY A 50 29.78 -11.05 -1.98
CA GLY A 50 30.70 -10.27 -1.18
C GLY A 50 30.85 -8.82 -1.69
N ILE A 51 31.17 -7.92 -0.77
CA ILE A 51 31.17 -6.46 -0.99
C ILE A 51 32.19 -6.01 -2.06
N ARG A 52 33.32 -6.71 -2.20
CA ARG A 52 34.34 -6.36 -3.18
C ARG A 52 33.87 -6.54 -4.61
N THR A 53 33.22 -7.68 -4.89
CA THR A 53 32.68 -7.99 -6.20
C THR A 53 31.48 -7.10 -6.52
N LEU A 54 30.57 -6.91 -5.54
CA LEU A 54 29.39 -6.09 -5.71
C LEU A 54 29.72 -4.64 -6.07
N LYS A 55 30.74 -4.03 -5.45
CA LYS A 55 31.14 -2.65 -5.75
C LYS A 55 31.45 -2.41 -7.23
N GLY A 56 32.10 -3.37 -7.91
CA GLY A 56 32.41 -3.27 -9.34
C GLY A 56 31.16 -3.30 -10.24
N TYR A 57 30.14 -4.06 -9.86
CA TYR A 57 28.91 -4.24 -10.65
C TYR A 57 27.73 -3.36 -10.19
N LEU A 58 27.89 -2.63 -9.08
CA LEU A 58 26.82 -1.85 -8.48
C LEU A 58 26.17 -0.85 -9.46
N PRO A 59 26.91 -0.08 -10.27
CA PRO A 59 26.28 0.84 -11.23
C PRO A 59 25.43 0.12 -12.27
N ILE A 60 25.87 -1.03 -12.76
CA ILE A 60 25.17 -1.83 -13.75
C ILE A 60 23.88 -2.42 -13.13
N LEU A 61 23.97 -2.95 -11.90
CA LEU A 61 22.82 -3.46 -11.16
C LEU A 61 21.78 -2.37 -10.88
N CYS A 62 22.23 -1.19 -10.44
CA CYS A 62 21.32 -0.06 -10.21
C CYS A 62 20.65 0.40 -11.50
N ALA A 63 21.38 0.46 -12.62
CA ALA A 63 20.81 0.81 -13.92
C ALA A 63 19.78 -0.24 -14.39
N ALA A 64 20.08 -1.52 -14.22
CA ALA A 64 19.17 -2.60 -14.57
C ALA A 64 17.89 -2.55 -13.71
N ILE A 65 18.01 -2.38 -12.40
CA ILE A 65 16.86 -2.23 -11.50
C ILE A 65 16.04 -1.00 -11.89
N ALA A 66 16.68 0.14 -12.13
CA ALA A 66 16.00 1.36 -12.54
C ALA A 66 15.25 1.20 -13.88
N GLY A 67 15.85 0.49 -14.84
CA GLY A 67 15.22 0.19 -16.13
C GLY A 67 14.00 -0.70 -15.98
N VAL A 68 14.13 -1.80 -15.23
CA VAL A 68 13.01 -2.74 -14.98
C VAL A 68 11.89 -2.05 -14.21
N VAL A 69 12.23 -1.33 -13.14
CA VAL A 69 11.26 -0.60 -12.33
C VAL A 69 10.57 0.48 -13.16
N GLY A 70 11.31 1.24 -13.96
CA GLY A 70 10.75 2.25 -14.84
C GLY A 70 9.77 1.67 -15.85
N TYR A 71 10.13 0.54 -16.49
CA TYR A 71 9.25 -0.17 -17.40
C TYR A 71 7.98 -0.68 -16.72
N ILE A 72 8.11 -1.36 -15.58
CA ILE A 72 6.96 -1.87 -14.83
C ILE A 72 6.06 -0.71 -14.37
N THR A 73 6.65 0.38 -13.88
CA THR A 73 5.90 1.57 -13.45
C THR A 73 5.13 2.18 -14.61
N PHE A 74 5.76 2.29 -15.78
CA PHE A 74 5.11 2.82 -16.99
C PHE A 74 3.91 1.96 -17.39
N VAL A 75 4.08 0.63 -17.46
CA VAL A 75 3.01 -0.30 -17.82
C VAL A 75 1.88 -0.31 -16.79
N GLN A 76 2.21 -0.19 -15.49
CA GLN A 76 1.22 -0.24 -14.42
C GLN A 76 0.57 1.11 -14.11
N ALA A 77 1.13 2.23 -14.58
CA ALA A 77 0.60 3.57 -14.27
C ALA A 77 -0.87 3.75 -14.70
N GLU A 78 -1.27 3.14 -15.82
CA GLU A 78 -2.65 3.17 -16.29
C GLU A 78 -3.59 2.22 -15.52
N LEU A 79 -3.03 1.15 -14.93
CA LEU A 79 -3.77 0.09 -14.23
C LEU A 79 -3.82 0.31 -12.72
N MET A 80 -3.19 1.39 -12.22
CA MET A 80 -3.07 1.61 -10.80
C MET A 80 -4.41 1.98 -10.16
N ASN A 81 -4.89 1.10 -9.29
CA ASN A 81 -6.12 1.25 -8.53
C ASN A 81 -5.92 0.71 -7.10
N ALA A 82 -6.93 0.89 -6.24
CA ALA A 82 -6.88 0.41 -4.85
C ALA A 82 -6.61 -1.11 -4.75
N LYS A 83 -7.08 -1.90 -5.71
CA LYS A 83 -6.86 -3.36 -5.77
C LYS A 83 -5.39 -3.69 -6.01
N THR A 84 -4.73 -2.97 -6.93
CA THR A 84 -3.30 -3.14 -7.21
C THR A 84 -2.45 -2.87 -5.98
N ILE A 85 -2.78 -1.81 -5.22
CA ILE A 85 -2.05 -1.47 -4.00
C ILE A 85 -2.30 -2.49 -2.90
N ALA A 86 -3.56 -2.94 -2.74
CA ALA A 86 -3.88 -3.98 -1.78
C ALA A 86 -3.09 -5.27 -2.06
N SER A 87 -2.82 -5.60 -3.33
CA SER A 87 -2.00 -6.76 -3.71
C SER A 87 -0.50 -6.55 -3.45
N LEU A 88 -0.01 -5.32 -3.50
CA LEU A 88 1.40 -4.98 -3.21
C LEU A 88 1.71 -4.89 -1.72
N LEU A 89 0.72 -4.59 -0.88
CA LEU A 89 0.90 -4.39 0.54
C LEU A 89 1.56 -5.58 1.27
N PRO A 90 1.16 -6.85 1.05
CA PRO A 90 1.82 -7.98 1.67
C PRO A 90 3.31 -8.09 1.31
N PHE A 91 3.66 -7.85 0.04
CA PHE A 91 5.06 -7.84 -0.41
C PHE A 91 5.87 -6.73 0.27
N PHE A 92 5.27 -5.54 0.41
CA PHE A 92 5.90 -4.44 1.11
C PHE A 92 6.19 -4.79 2.58
N VAL A 93 5.20 -5.32 3.30
CA VAL A 93 5.36 -5.69 4.71
C VAL A 93 6.39 -6.81 4.87
N VAL A 94 6.29 -7.88 4.09
CA VAL A 94 7.24 -9.00 4.14
C VAL A 94 8.65 -8.54 3.84
N SER A 95 8.85 -7.73 2.79
CA SER A 95 10.16 -7.21 2.42
C SER A 95 10.75 -6.33 3.53
N GLY A 96 9.95 -5.41 4.10
CA GLY A 96 10.39 -4.51 5.16
C GLY A 96 10.77 -5.23 6.45
N VAL A 97 9.94 -6.19 6.88
CA VAL A 97 10.23 -7.04 8.05
C VAL A 97 11.46 -7.92 7.81
N SER A 98 11.61 -8.48 6.59
CA SER A 98 12.79 -9.27 6.24
C SER A 98 14.07 -8.43 6.28
N ILE A 99 14.05 -7.19 5.79
CA ILE A 99 15.21 -6.31 5.88
C ILE A 99 15.53 -6.00 7.35
N ALA A 100 14.53 -5.70 8.17
CA ALA A 100 14.73 -5.47 9.60
C ALA A 100 15.37 -6.69 10.27
N GLY A 101 14.89 -7.91 9.96
CA GLY A 101 15.47 -9.14 10.47
C GLY A 101 16.91 -9.38 10.00
N LEU A 102 17.18 -9.19 8.69
CA LEU A 102 18.52 -9.39 8.11
C LEU A 102 19.56 -8.35 8.58
N THR A 103 19.11 -7.17 8.97
CA THR A 103 19.97 -6.08 9.48
C THR A 103 19.94 -5.97 10.99
N SER A 104 19.31 -6.89 11.68
CA SER A 104 19.25 -6.94 13.15
C SER A 104 20.63 -7.31 13.73
N ASP A 105 21.04 -6.59 14.77
CA ASP A 105 22.24 -6.89 15.51
C ASP A 105 22.09 -8.13 16.41
N ASP A 106 20.87 -8.63 16.60
CA ASP A 106 20.55 -9.83 17.35
C ASP A 106 20.46 -11.04 16.40
N PRO A 107 21.41 -11.99 16.45
CA PRO A 107 21.39 -13.17 15.59
C PRO A 107 20.23 -14.14 15.91
N TYR A 108 19.61 -14.01 17.08
CA TYR A 108 18.51 -14.88 17.55
C TYR A 108 17.15 -14.15 17.57
N TRP A 109 17.01 -13.03 16.83
CA TRP A 109 15.78 -12.26 16.79
C TRP A 109 14.52 -13.10 16.46
N TYR A 110 14.68 -14.17 15.67
CA TYR A 110 13.58 -15.08 15.30
C TYR A 110 13.08 -15.97 16.43
N ASN A 111 13.82 -16.09 17.55
CA ASN A 111 13.40 -16.79 18.76
C ASN A 111 12.50 -15.90 19.65
N ASN A 112 12.43 -14.63 19.36
CA ASN A 112 11.70 -13.64 20.09
C ASN A 112 10.45 -13.17 19.31
N ASN A 113 9.63 -12.32 19.93
CA ASN A 113 8.50 -11.72 19.24
C ASN A 113 8.97 -10.69 18.20
N PHE A 114 8.31 -10.63 17.05
CA PHE A 114 8.62 -9.66 15.98
C PHE A 114 8.63 -8.21 16.48
N SER A 115 7.83 -7.86 17.49
CA SER A 115 7.80 -6.52 18.09
C SER A 115 9.14 -6.08 18.69
N GLN A 116 9.99 -7.02 19.10
CA GLN A 116 11.33 -6.71 19.62
C GLN A 116 12.27 -6.17 18.53
N LEU A 117 12.00 -6.44 17.25
CA LEU A 117 12.73 -5.81 16.15
C LEU A 117 12.55 -4.28 16.15
N GLY A 118 11.42 -3.78 16.65
CA GLY A 118 11.09 -2.35 16.69
C GLY A 118 11.52 -1.62 17.98
N ASP A 119 11.91 -2.36 19.04
CA ASP A 119 12.12 -1.80 20.38
C ASP A 119 13.49 -1.11 20.58
N ARG A 120 14.38 -1.21 19.60
CA ARG A 120 15.74 -0.64 19.67
C ARG A 120 15.87 0.60 18.79
N THR A 121 16.92 1.41 19.04
CA THR A 121 17.27 2.60 18.20
C THR A 121 18.12 2.25 17.00
N THR A 122 18.18 0.99 16.61
CA THR A 122 19.00 0.47 15.49
C THR A 122 18.39 0.77 14.12
N PHE A 123 19.16 0.57 13.05
CA PHE A 123 18.65 0.65 11.69
C PHE A 123 17.54 -0.36 11.45
N ALA A 124 17.69 -1.59 11.96
CA ALA A 124 16.67 -2.64 11.89
C ALA A 124 15.33 -2.19 12.49
N ALA A 125 15.37 -1.59 13.69
CA ALA A 125 14.19 -1.08 14.36
C ALA A 125 13.51 0.05 13.57
N ARG A 126 14.28 0.98 13.03
CA ARG A 126 13.72 2.05 12.18
C ARG A 126 13.07 1.51 10.93
N MET A 127 13.68 0.50 10.28
CA MET A 127 13.10 -0.15 9.10
C MET A 127 11.80 -0.88 9.44
N PHE A 128 11.77 -1.62 10.55
CA PHE A 128 10.58 -2.31 11.02
C PHE A 128 9.44 -1.33 11.30
N ASN A 129 9.70 -0.33 12.15
CA ASN A 129 8.71 0.66 12.55
C ASN A 129 8.19 1.50 11.38
N SER A 130 9.09 1.95 10.49
CA SER A 130 8.70 2.67 9.27
C SER A 130 7.84 1.80 8.34
N THR A 131 8.17 0.51 8.22
CA THR A 131 7.39 -0.43 7.40
C THR A 131 5.98 -0.59 7.95
N LEU A 132 5.83 -0.80 9.26
CA LEU A 132 4.51 -0.94 9.88
C LEU A 132 3.70 0.37 9.82
N THR A 133 4.33 1.50 10.09
CA THR A 133 3.66 2.81 10.00
C THR A 133 3.15 3.08 8.58
N LEU A 134 3.99 2.87 7.56
CA LEU A 134 3.59 3.04 6.16
C LEU A 134 2.52 2.02 5.76
N ALA A 135 2.64 0.76 6.17
CA ALA A 135 1.62 -0.25 5.92
C ALA A 135 0.28 0.14 6.53
N GLY A 136 0.27 0.64 7.76
CA GLY A 136 -0.95 1.11 8.42
C GLY A 136 -1.60 2.28 7.68
N ILE A 137 -0.82 3.27 7.25
CA ILE A 137 -1.31 4.38 6.42
C ILE A 137 -1.92 3.86 5.11
N CYS A 138 -1.25 2.90 4.45
CA CYS A 138 -1.75 2.27 3.24
C CYS A 138 -3.08 1.55 3.46
N ILE A 139 -3.23 0.80 4.56
CA ILE A 139 -4.47 0.10 4.90
C ILE A 139 -5.62 1.10 5.06
N VAL A 140 -5.40 2.23 5.74
CA VAL A 140 -6.42 3.28 5.90
C VAL A 140 -6.83 3.85 4.53
N ILE A 141 -5.86 4.14 3.67
CA ILE A 141 -6.11 4.67 2.32
C ILE A 141 -6.89 3.64 1.49
N ILE A 142 -6.44 2.39 1.47
CA ILE A 142 -7.11 1.29 0.73
C ILE A 142 -8.54 1.10 1.24
N SER A 143 -8.74 1.14 2.56
CA SER A 143 -10.06 1.04 3.17
C SER A 143 -11.03 2.07 2.60
N TYR A 144 -10.61 3.33 2.53
CA TYR A 144 -11.43 4.40 1.98
C TYR A 144 -11.81 4.16 0.51
N PHE A 145 -10.84 3.73 -0.33
CA PHE A 145 -11.09 3.48 -1.75
C PHE A 145 -11.92 2.23 -1.99
N ALA A 146 -11.60 1.12 -1.31
CA ALA A 146 -12.32 -0.13 -1.45
C ALA A 146 -13.80 0.04 -1.07
N VAL A 147 -14.07 0.76 0.00
CA VAL A 147 -15.44 1.07 0.44
C VAL A 147 -16.16 1.95 -0.58
N SER A 148 -15.49 2.98 -1.11
CA SER A 148 -16.07 3.86 -2.13
C SER A 148 -16.38 3.12 -3.42
N GLU A 149 -15.49 2.22 -3.86
CA GLU A 149 -15.67 1.39 -5.06
C GLU A 149 -16.81 0.38 -4.88
N LEU A 150 -16.87 -0.30 -3.72
CA LEU A 150 -17.96 -1.22 -3.37
C LEU A 150 -19.33 -0.54 -3.41
N ILE A 151 -19.45 0.66 -2.83
CA ILE A 151 -20.69 1.43 -2.85
C ILE A 151 -21.08 1.79 -4.28
N THR A 152 -20.11 2.22 -5.09
CA THR A 152 -20.34 2.62 -6.47
C THR A 152 -20.77 1.44 -7.33
N THR A 153 -20.04 0.33 -7.23
CA THR A 153 -20.35 -0.91 -7.98
C THR A 153 -21.74 -1.45 -7.61
N TYR A 154 -22.06 -1.45 -6.32
CA TYR A 154 -23.38 -1.89 -5.87
C TYR A 154 -24.51 -1.00 -6.39
N ARG A 155 -24.33 0.33 -6.39
CA ARG A 155 -25.30 1.26 -6.97
C ARG A 155 -25.49 1.04 -8.48
N LEU A 156 -24.41 0.81 -9.21
CA LEU A 156 -24.47 0.52 -10.64
C LEU A 156 -25.19 -0.79 -10.91
N GLN A 157 -24.95 -1.83 -10.10
CA GLN A 157 -25.63 -3.11 -10.20
C GLN A 157 -27.14 -2.99 -9.97
N LEU A 158 -27.56 -2.26 -8.94
CA LEU A 158 -28.97 -1.97 -8.70
C LEU A 158 -29.62 -1.20 -9.85
N GLN A 159 -28.91 -0.21 -10.40
CA GLN A 159 -29.38 0.58 -11.53
C GLN A 159 -29.57 -0.28 -12.81
N TYR A 160 -28.79 -1.34 -12.94
CA TYR A 160 -28.89 -2.26 -14.09
C TYR A 160 -30.06 -3.26 -13.93
N LEU A 161 -30.34 -3.68 -12.70
CA LEU A 161 -31.38 -4.67 -12.41
C LEU A 161 -32.79 -4.07 -12.32
N ASP A 162 -32.93 -2.83 -11.85
CA ASP A 162 -34.22 -2.15 -11.73
C ASP A 162 -34.06 -0.64 -11.75
N SER A 163 -34.69 0.01 -12.74
CA SER A 163 -34.66 1.47 -12.88
C SER A 163 -35.39 2.21 -11.73
N ASN A 164 -36.17 1.51 -10.94
CA ASN A 164 -36.92 2.07 -9.80
C ASN A 164 -36.25 1.83 -8.44
N ALA A 165 -35.26 0.96 -8.34
CA ALA A 165 -34.60 0.58 -7.09
C ALA A 165 -33.47 1.55 -6.66
N ILE A 166 -33.33 2.68 -7.33
CA ILE A 166 -32.18 3.62 -7.17
C ILE A 166 -32.11 4.26 -5.76
N ASN A 167 -33.18 4.23 -4.98
CA ASN A 167 -33.28 5.02 -3.74
C ASN A 167 -33.11 4.24 -2.44
N GLU A 168 -33.12 2.91 -2.45
CA GLU A 168 -33.01 2.13 -1.21
C GLU A 168 -31.87 1.12 -1.26
N THR A 169 -30.68 1.54 -0.77
CA THR A 169 -29.66 0.55 -0.40
C THR A 169 -30.18 -0.25 0.79
N PRO A 170 -30.21 -1.61 0.72
CA PRO A 170 -30.67 -2.43 1.84
C PRO A 170 -29.91 -2.05 3.12
N LYS A 171 -30.63 -1.91 4.23
CA LYS A 171 -30.05 -1.54 5.54
C LYS A 171 -28.87 -2.46 5.92
N HIS A 172 -28.98 -3.75 5.62
CA HIS A 172 -27.92 -4.74 5.87
C HIS A 172 -26.63 -4.49 5.06
N PHE A 173 -26.74 -4.00 3.83
CA PHE A 173 -25.55 -3.67 3.01
C PHE A 173 -24.79 -2.48 3.59
N ARG A 174 -25.52 -1.42 3.98
CA ARG A 174 -24.92 -0.25 4.62
C ARG A 174 -24.18 -0.62 5.91
N THR A 175 -24.80 -1.43 6.76
CA THR A 175 -24.22 -1.87 8.03
C THR A 175 -22.94 -2.70 7.81
N ARG A 176 -22.97 -3.63 6.84
CA ARG A 176 -21.81 -4.48 6.51
C ARG A 176 -20.63 -3.65 5.98
N ILE A 177 -20.88 -2.69 5.09
CA ILE A 177 -19.85 -1.79 4.56
C ILE A 177 -19.28 -0.91 5.65
N LEU A 178 -20.13 -0.35 6.52
CA LEU A 178 -19.68 0.48 7.63
C LEU A 178 -18.80 -0.35 8.59
N LEU A 179 -19.22 -1.55 8.93
CA LEU A 179 -18.44 -2.46 9.77
C LEU A 179 -17.09 -2.79 9.13
N LEU A 180 -17.05 -3.12 7.85
CA LEU A 180 -15.83 -3.39 7.10
C LEU A 180 -14.89 -2.18 7.12
N SER A 181 -15.43 -0.98 6.88
CA SER A 181 -14.66 0.26 6.91
C SER A 181 -14.05 0.54 8.29
N ILE A 182 -14.83 0.36 9.34
CA ILE A 182 -14.35 0.53 10.72
C ILE A 182 -13.25 -0.47 11.03
N MET A 183 -13.45 -1.75 10.72
CA MET A 183 -12.48 -2.80 11.00
C MET A 183 -11.15 -2.57 10.27
N LEU A 184 -11.21 -2.20 8.96
CA LEU A 184 -10.00 -1.90 8.19
C LEU A 184 -9.28 -0.65 8.70
N THR A 185 -10.04 0.39 9.07
CA THR A 185 -9.45 1.62 9.63
C THR A 185 -8.80 1.34 10.98
N LEU A 186 -9.44 0.58 11.85
CA LEU A 186 -8.87 0.15 13.13
C LEU A 186 -7.61 -0.69 12.94
N ALA A 187 -7.61 -1.62 11.97
CA ALA A 187 -6.43 -2.40 11.64
C ALA A 187 -5.28 -1.50 11.18
N GLY A 188 -5.53 -0.52 10.30
CA GLY A 188 -4.51 0.43 9.87
C GLY A 188 -3.96 1.27 11.02
N ILE A 189 -4.82 1.77 11.91
CA ILE A 189 -4.40 2.52 13.11
C ILE A 189 -3.57 1.63 14.03
N ALA A 190 -3.94 0.36 14.23
CA ALA A 190 -3.17 -0.57 15.04
C ALA A 190 -1.76 -0.79 14.47
N PHE A 191 -1.62 -0.94 13.14
CA PHE A 191 -0.31 -1.04 12.50
C PHE A 191 0.54 0.21 12.72
N VAL A 192 -0.05 1.40 12.59
CA VAL A 192 0.66 2.67 12.90
C VAL A 192 1.07 2.72 14.36
N ALA A 193 0.19 2.36 15.29
CA ALA A 193 0.49 2.38 16.72
C ALA A 193 1.61 1.40 17.12
N ILE A 194 1.73 0.25 16.44
CA ILE A 194 2.81 -0.71 16.67
C ILE A 194 4.14 -0.18 16.10
N GLY A 195 4.08 0.59 15.01
CA GLY A 195 5.27 1.14 14.34
C GLY A 195 5.78 2.47 14.92
N MET A 196 5.09 3.02 15.92
CA MET A 196 5.50 4.25 16.63
C MET A 196 6.19 3.91 17.95
#